data_f72cb6cee0905407ec0b1ccbaf89cc49
#
_entry.id   f72cb6cee0905407ec0b1ccbaf89cc49
#
_cell.length_a   1.000
_cell.length_b   1.000
_cell.length_c   1.000
_cell.angle_alpha   90.00
_cell.angle_beta   90.00
_cell.angle_gamma   90.00
#
_symmetry.space_group_name_H-M   'P 1'
#
loop_
_entity.id
_entity.type
_entity.pdbx_description
1 polymer ?
#
loop_
_entity_poly.entity_id
_entity_poly.type
_entity_poly.pdbx_seq_one_letter_code
_entity_poly.pdbx_strand_id
1 'polypeptide(L)'
;MPRARKGIVQIRFEILEYLYYNPQTQPRTHVWRRATTLSYDDFQKHLAYLIEKSLVAEGDGGDCSITTEGRSVYEKLRSVLSSIL
;
A
#
# COMPACT_ATOMS: atom_id res chain seq x y z
N MET A 1 -3.98 -27.24 10.24
CA MET A 1 -4.42 -26.47 9.09
C MET A 1 -3.48 -25.30 8.84
N PRO A 2 -2.89 -25.22 7.68
CA PRO A 2 -2.01 -24.09 7.43
C PRO A 2 -2.80 -22.80 7.38
N ARG A 3 -2.22 -21.77 7.95
CA ARG A 3 -2.84 -20.45 7.93
C ARG A 3 -2.65 -19.85 6.53
N ALA A 4 -3.73 -19.35 5.97
CA ALA A 4 -3.64 -18.68 4.69
C ALA A 4 -2.82 -17.41 4.84
N ARG A 5 -1.80 -17.25 4.02
CA ARG A 5 -1.01 -16.02 3.99
C ARG A 5 -1.67 -15.03 3.04
N LYS A 6 -1.54 -13.76 3.35
CA LYS A 6 -1.99 -12.73 2.43
C LYS A 6 -1.16 -12.79 1.17
N GLY A 7 -1.83 -12.73 0.03
CA GLY A 7 -1.16 -12.66 -1.24
C GLY A 7 -0.51 -11.30 -1.47
N ILE A 8 0.41 -11.27 -2.44
CA ILE A 8 1.14 -10.05 -2.78
C ILE A 8 0.18 -8.91 -3.15
N VAL A 9 -0.85 -9.21 -3.93
CA VAL A 9 -1.82 -8.21 -4.36
C VAL A 9 -2.57 -7.63 -3.17
N GLN A 10 -2.97 -8.47 -2.24
CA GLN A 10 -3.69 -8.03 -1.05
C GLN A 10 -2.82 -7.14 -0.17
N ILE A 11 -1.55 -7.50 0.01
CA ILE A 11 -0.61 -6.69 0.80
C ILE A 11 -0.48 -5.29 0.19
N ARG A 12 -0.27 -5.24 -1.12
CA ARG A 12 -0.11 -3.97 -1.84
C ARG A 12 -1.40 -3.16 -1.82
N PHE A 13 -2.55 -3.83 -1.95
CA PHE A 13 -3.84 -3.18 -1.85
C PHE A 13 -4.02 -2.53 -0.47
N GLU A 14 -3.66 -3.23 0.59
CA GLU A 14 -3.81 -2.71 1.94
C GLU A 14 -2.90 -1.51 2.21
N ILE A 15 -1.70 -1.51 1.64
CA ILE A 15 -0.82 -0.35 1.74
C ILE A 15 -1.45 0.87 1.03
N LEU A 16 -1.96 0.66 -0.18
CA LEU A 16 -2.64 1.72 -0.91
C LEU A 16 -3.88 2.21 -0.18
N GLU A 17 -4.64 1.28 0.40
CA GLU A 17 -5.84 1.62 1.15
C GLU A 17 -5.53 2.52 2.34
N TYR A 18 -4.50 2.16 3.09
CA TYR A 18 -4.09 2.97 4.23
C TYR A 18 -3.72 4.39 3.76
N LEU A 19 -2.93 4.49 2.70
CA LEU A 19 -2.51 5.79 2.18
C LEU A 19 -3.66 6.56 1.54
N TYR A 20 -4.64 5.86 0.99
CA TYR A 20 -5.82 6.49 0.41
C TYR A 20 -6.65 7.21 1.48
N TYR A 21 -6.84 6.58 2.63
CA TYR A 21 -7.59 7.15 3.73
C TYR A 21 -6.75 8.05 4.64
N ASN A 22 -5.43 8.04 4.45
CA ASN A 22 -4.50 8.88 5.21
C ASN A 22 -3.57 9.58 4.21
N PRO A 23 -4.11 10.57 3.46
CA PRO A 23 -3.41 11.10 2.28
C PRO A 23 -2.23 12.02 2.58
N GLN A 24 -2.06 12.44 3.82
CA GLN A 24 -0.92 13.29 4.17
C GLN A 24 0.38 12.51 4.04
N THR A 25 1.45 13.21 3.68
CA THR A 25 2.78 12.62 3.66
C THR A 25 3.14 12.15 5.06
N GLN A 26 3.65 10.94 5.17
CA GLN A 26 3.97 10.38 6.47
C GLN A 26 5.19 9.46 6.39
N PRO A 27 5.90 9.28 7.52
CA PRO A 27 7.08 8.40 7.55
C PRO A 27 6.70 6.97 7.15
N ARG A 28 7.61 6.32 6.40
CA ARG A 28 7.33 4.96 5.96
C ARG A 28 7.19 3.97 7.13
N THR A 29 7.82 4.25 8.26
CA THR A 29 7.66 3.40 9.44
C THR A 29 6.23 3.43 9.99
N HIS A 30 5.54 4.57 9.88
CA HIS A 30 4.13 4.65 10.25
C HIS A 30 3.27 3.79 9.32
N VAL A 31 3.53 3.88 8.02
CA VAL A 31 2.81 3.08 7.03
C VAL A 31 3.06 1.60 7.30
N TRP A 32 4.31 1.23 7.52
CA TRP A 32 4.67 -0.14 7.83
C TRP A 32 3.89 -0.70 9.01
N ARG A 33 3.89 0.02 10.12
CA ARG A 33 3.26 -0.44 11.35
C ARG A 33 1.74 -0.47 11.28
N ARG A 34 1.14 0.48 10.55
CA ARG A 34 -0.31 0.63 10.53
C ARG A 34 -0.98 -0.13 9.42
N ALA A 35 -0.29 -0.31 8.30
CA ALA A 35 -0.87 -0.94 7.12
C ALA A 35 -0.52 -2.42 6.98
N THR A 36 0.52 -2.91 7.69
CA THR A 36 1.00 -4.27 7.47
C THR A 36 1.38 -4.96 8.78
N THR A 37 1.53 -6.29 8.68
CA THR A 37 2.10 -7.12 9.74
C THR A 37 3.42 -7.74 9.30
N LEU A 38 4.00 -7.20 8.22
CA LEU A 38 5.24 -7.72 7.64
C LEU A 38 6.45 -7.29 8.43
N SER A 39 7.57 -7.99 8.20
CA SER A 39 8.86 -7.46 8.60
C SER A 39 9.14 -6.18 7.82
N TYR A 40 9.99 -5.32 8.35
CA TYR A 40 10.31 -4.08 7.66
C TYR A 40 10.95 -4.32 6.30
N ASP A 41 11.80 -5.34 6.20
CA ASP A 41 12.45 -5.69 4.94
C ASP A 41 11.44 -6.10 3.87
N ASP A 42 10.46 -6.92 4.24
CA ASP A 42 9.41 -7.33 3.29
C ASP A 42 8.51 -6.16 2.92
N PHE A 43 8.17 -5.33 3.89
CA PHE A 43 7.40 -4.11 3.62
C PHE A 43 8.13 -3.22 2.62
N GLN A 44 9.43 -3.03 2.79
CA GLN A 44 10.21 -2.19 1.89
C GLN A 44 10.18 -2.68 0.45
N LYS A 45 10.17 -4.00 0.25
CA LYS A 45 10.07 -4.56 -1.10
C LYS A 45 8.76 -4.21 -1.77
N HIS A 46 7.66 -4.31 -1.02
CA HIS A 46 6.33 -3.95 -1.56
C HIS A 46 6.20 -2.46 -1.78
N LEU A 47 6.74 -1.67 -0.86
CA LEU A 47 6.71 -0.22 -1.02
C LEU A 47 7.52 0.22 -2.23
N ALA A 48 8.70 -0.35 -2.43
CA ALA A 48 9.54 -0.05 -3.59
C ALA A 48 8.82 -0.37 -4.89
N TYR A 49 8.08 -1.48 -4.93
CA TYR A 49 7.28 -1.82 -6.09
C TYR A 49 6.22 -0.75 -6.38
N LEU A 50 5.53 -0.29 -5.34
CA LEU A 50 4.49 0.72 -5.50
C LEU A 50 5.07 2.06 -5.96
N ILE A 51 6.25 2.41 -5.46
CA ILE A 51 6.94 3.63 -5.88
C ILE A 51 7.38 3.51 -7.34
N GLU A 52 7.93 2.37 -7.72
CA GLU A 52 8.35 2.12 -9.11
C GLU A 52 7.17 2.22 -10.07
N LYS A 53 5.99 1.78 -9.66
CA LYS A 53 4.78 1.85 -10.48
C LYS A 53 4.11 3.22 -10.41
N SER A 54 4.70 4.18 -9.73
CA SER A 54 4.17 5.53 -9.57
C SER A 54 2.83 5.58 -8.83
N LEU A 55 2.55 4.57 -8.03
CA LEU A 55 1.31 4.54 -7.22
C LEU A 55 1.53 5.21 -5.87
N VAL A 56 2.77 5.24 -5.40
CA VAL A 56 3.18 5.90 -4.16
C VAL A 56 4.33 6.84 -4.49
N ALA A 57 4.30 8.03 -3.92
CA ALA A 57 5.38 9.00 -4.05
C ALA A 57 6.25 8.94 -2.82
N GLU A 58 7.56 9.07 -3.03
CA GLU A 58 8.54 9.14 -1.95
C GLU A 58 9.10 10.55 -1.92
N GLY A 59 9.01 11.19 -0.75
CA GLY A 59 9.56 12.52 -0.56
C GLY A 59 10.90 12.50 0.16
N ASP A 60 11.35 13.66 0.55
CA ASP A 60 12.60 13.82 1.29
C ASP A 60 12.51 13.04 2.61
N GLY A 61 13.61 12.39 2.97
CA GLY A 61 13.65 11.59 4.20
C GLY A 61 12.91 10.27 4.12
N GLY A 62 12.42 9.89 2.94
CA GLY A 62 11.74 8.61 2.75
C GLY A 62 10.27 8.61 3.12
N ASP A 63 9.68 9.78 3.32
CA ASP A 63 8.25 9.88 3.60
C ASP A 63 7.44 9.48 2.38
N CYS A 64 6.24 8.95 2.61
CA CYS A 64 5.40 8.39 1.56
C CYS A 64 4.04 9.07 1.49
N SER A 65 3.48 9.11 0.29
CA SER A 65 2.09 9.52 0.07
C SER A 65 1.56 8.85 -1.17
N ILE A 66 0.23 8.73 -1.26
CA ILE A 66 -0.39 8.14 -2.44
C ILE A 66 -0.37 9.17 -3.58
N THR A 67 -0.19 8.68 -4.81
CA THR A 67 -0.25 9.53 -5.99
C THR A 67 -1.67 9.57 -6.55
N THR A 68 -1.91 10.44 -7.53
CA THR A 68 -3.18 10.46 -8.25
C THR A 68 -3.43 9.11 -8.93
N GLU A 69 -2.39 8.53 -9.52
CA GLU A 69 -2.49 7.20 -10.12
C GLU A 69 -2.80 6.14 -9.08
N GLY A 70 -2.16 6.21 -7.92
CA GLY A 70 -2.42 5.29 -6.82
C GLY A 70 -3.86 5.35 -6.37
N ARG A 71 -4.43 6.53 -6.26
CA ARG A 71 -5.84 6.70 -5.92
C ARG A 71 -6.75 6.04 -6.94
N SER A 72 -6.46 6.26 -8.23
CA SER A 72 -7.26 5.69 -9.31
C SER A 72 -7.20 4.17 -9.29
N VAL A 73 -6.01 3.60 -9.11
CA VAL A 73 -5.85 2.15 -9.05
C VAL A 73 -6.58 1.58 -7.85
N TYR A 74 -6.43 2.20 -6.69
CA TYR A 74 -7.13 1.74 -5.49
C TYR A 74 -8.64 1.74 -5.70
N GLU A 75 -9.19 2.80 -6.26
CA GLU A 75 -10.64 2.91 -6.48
C GLU A 75 -11.14 1.83 -7.43
N LYS A 76 -10.37 1.53 -8.48
CA LYS A 76 -10.72 0.46 -9.42
C LYS A 76 -10.70 -0.91 -8.75
N LEU A 77 -9.67 -1.19 -7.97
CA LEU A 77 -9.55 -2.46 -7.26
C LEU A 77 -10.67 -2.62 -6.25
N ARG A 78 -10.99 -1.57 -5.52
CA ARG A 78 -12.07 -1.58 -4.55
C ARG A 78 -13.40 -1.86 -5.23
N SER A 79 -13.65 -1.24 -6.37
CA SER A 79 -14.88 -1.42 -7.12
C SER A 79 -15.02 -2.86 -7.60
N VAL A 80 -13.95 -3.45 -8.13
CA VAL A 80 -13.95 -4.84 -8.57
C VAL A 80 -14.22 -5.79 -7.41
N LEU A 81 -13.55 -5.58 -6.28
CA LEU A 81 -13.76 -6.41 -5.10
C LEU A 81 -15.19 -6.32 -4.60
N SER A 82 -15.77 -5.13 -4.58
CA SER A 82 -17.16 -4.93 -4.18
C SER A 82 -18.13 -5.64 -5.11
N SER A 83 -17.82 -5.68 -6.40
CA SER A 83 -18.68 -6.36 -7.40
C SER A 83 -18.66 -7.88 -7.24
N ILE A 84 -17.53 -8.41 -6.78
CA ILE A 84 -17.36 -9.86 -6.62
C ILE A 84 -17.97 -10.35 -5.31
N LEU A 85 -17.84 -9.54 -4.27
CA LEU A 85 -18.32 -9.90 -2.95
C LEU A 85 -19.70 -9.35 -2.68
#